data_d1d7171ac7bf38d38838eaabdaf95621
#
_entry.id   d1d7171ac7bf38d38838eaabdaf95621
#
_cell.length_a   1.000
_cell.length_b   1.000
_cell.length_c   1.000
_cell.angle_alpha   90.00
_cell.angle_beta   90.00
_cell.angle_gamma   90.00
#
_symmetry.space_group_name_H-M   'P 1'
#
loop_
_entity.id
_entity.type
_entity.pdbx_description
1 polymer ?
#
loop_
_entity_poly.entity_id
_entity_poly.type
_entity_poly.pdbx_seq_one_letter_code
_entity_poly.pdbx_strand_id
1 'polypeptide(L)'
;MEKLYQSEKQNRILEICNEVVLRLSDPQYVHSIIFADNNISVFGDHPWGDLVLSSGNLSVCLLMAQWDKFFPDSNFDVIAHKYFIEMQEVLKKQGIPNNISMFSGLTGMAFVLTYASHSGERYTKFIMSLNQLIFDMFDVLIKDIQESNEIGVSPFWYDVISGLSGVGRYLLLISDQEKAKKRLIKILKYCISLVDTIRVRGSSVSGWYVAPQNLFTDDDRCKFPNGSFNCGLAHGIAGPLSLLSLAVEQGIEVEGQKEAISIMAEWLISKRKIIKQGIIWPSWVSFDEEIQNDIDNVKGENEIFTY
;
A
#
# COMPACT_ATOMS: atom_id res chain seq x y z
N MET A 1 -2.82 25.10 31.17
CA MET A 1 -2.07 23.85 31.29
C MET A 1 -2.18 22.96 30.04
N GLU A 2 -3.35 22.64 29.55
CA GLU A 2 -3.53 21.79 28.34
C GLU A 2 -2.83 22.30 27.08
N LYS A 3 -2.92 23.60 26.76
CA LYS A 3 -2.22 24.21 25.60
C LYS A 3 -0.69 24.19 25.73
N LEU A 4 -0.15 24.35 26.94
CA LEU A 4 1.30 24.26 27.20
C LEU A 4 1.80 22.82 27.06
N TYR A 5 1.06 21.85 27.60
CA TYR A 5 1.39 20.43 27.46
C TYR A 5 1.33 19.96 26.02
N GLN A 6 0.37 20.48 25.22
CA GLN A 6 0.25 20.18 23.78
C GLN A 6 1.45 20.75 23.00
N SER A 7 1.96 21.93 23.36
CA SER A 7 3.13 22.51 22.73
C SER A 7 4.43 21.77 23.06
N GLU A 8 4.61 21.34 24.32
CA GLU A 8 5.78 20.54 24.72
C GLU A 8 5.81 19.17 24.02
N LYS A 9 4.65 18.50 23.92
CA LYS A 9 4.53 17.24 23.20
C LYS A 9 4.83 17.40 21.71
N GLN A 10 4.34 18.46 21.07
CA GLN A 10 4.61 18.76 19.67
C GLN A 10 6.10 19.04 19.44
N ASN A 11 6.74 19.82 20.30
CA ASN A 11 8.17 20.09 20.23
C ASN A 11 9.00 18.81 20.37
N ARG A 12 8.62 17.93 21.31
CA ARG A 12 9.30 16.64 21.48
C ARG A 12 9.16 15.72 20.28
N ILE A 13 7.98 15.69 19.65
CA ILE A 13 7.76 14.94 18.40
C ILE A 13 8.66 15.50 17.29
N LEU A 14 8.70 16.81 17.12
CA LEU A 14 9.53 17.46 16.11
C LEU A 14 11.03 17.20 16.33
N GLU A 15 11.51 17.22 17.57
CA GLU A 15 12.89 16.87 17.92
C GLU A 15 13.23 15.43 17.49
N ILE A 16 12.36 14.46 17.81
CA ILE A 16 12.55 13.05 17.40
C ILE A 16 12.57 12.92 15.88
N CYS A 17 11.63 13.57 15.19
CA CYS A 17 11.59 13.56 13.73
C CYS A 17 12.87 14.16 13.13
N ASN A 18 13.35 15.29 13.65
CA ASN A 18 14.60 15.91 13.22
C ASN A 18 15.80 14.99 13.42
N GLU A 19 15.87 14.32 14.58
CA GLU A 19 16.94 13.36 14.85
C GLU A 19 16.96 12.22 13.82
N VAL A 20 15.80 11.65 13.48
CA VAL A 20 15.67 10.61 12.46
C VAL A 20 16.11 11.13 11.09
N VAL A 21 15.63 12.30 10.68
CA VAL A 21 15.96 12.91 9.39
C VAL A 21 17.47 13.16 9.27
N LEU A 22 18.10 13.69 10.34
CA LEU A 22 19.54 13.93 10.34
C LEU A 22 20.36 12.63 10.25
N ARG A 23 19.95 11.57 10.92
CA ARG A 23 20.59 10.23 10.79
C ARG A 23 20.52 9.67 9.38
N LEU A 24 19.45 9.99 8.64
CA LEU A 24 19.24 9.54 7.27
C LEU A 24 19.77 10.51 6.20
N SER A 25 20.48 11.59 6.58
CA SER A 25 20.91 12.64 5.65
C SER A 25 22.12 12.26 4.78
N ASP A 26 22.87 11.25 5.17
CA ASP A 26 24.03 10.76 4.42
C ASP A 26 23.79 9.34 3.92
N PRO A 27 23.57 9.11 2.61
CA PRO A 27 23.34 7.79 2.05
C PRO A 27 24.48 6.80 2.33
N GLN A 28 25.74 7.25 2.31
CA GLN A 28 26.89 6.38 2.54
C GLN A 28 26.94 5.90 3.99
N TYR A 29 26.66 6.80 4.94
CA TYR A 29 26.55 6.42 6.35
C TYR A 29 25.41 5.44 6.57
N VAL A 30 24.23 5.69 6.00
CA VAL A 30 23.08 4.79 6.09
C VAL A 30 23.43 3.41 5.54
N HIS A 31 24.02 3.33 4.36
CA HIS A 31 24.48 2.06 3.78
C HIS A 31 25.50 1.33 4.66
N SER A 32 26.44 2.05 5.27
CA SER A 32 27.44 1.44 6.16
C SER A 32 26.82 0.75 7.38
N ILE A 33 25.71 1.26 7.87
CA ILE A 33 24.96 0.67 9.00
C ILE A 33 24.08 -0.50 8.52
N ILE A 34 23.37 -0.32 7.41
CA ILE A 34 22.43 -1.32 6.90
C ILE A 34 23.16 -2.58 6.44
N PHE A 35 24.28 -2.43 5.73
CA PHE A 35 25.07 -3.55 5.20
C PHE A 35 26.19 -4.01 6.15
N ALA A 36 26.15 -3.62 7.42
CA ALA A 36 27.06 -4.17 8.43
C ALA A 36 26.79 -5.67 8.67
N ASP A 37 27.84 -6.46 8.89
CA ASP A 37 27.75 -7.91 9.03
C ASP A 37 26.77 -8.40 10.11
N ASN A 38 26.54 -7.58 11.14
CA ASN A 38 25.64 -7.90 12.25
C ASN A 38 24.21 -7.38 12.03
N ASN A 39 23.91 -6.73 10.92
CA ASN A 39 22.58 -6.21 10.60
C ASN A 39 21.91 -7.11 9.55
N ILE A 40 21.60 -8.33 9.97
CA ILE A 40 20.92 -9.34 9.14
C ILE A 40 19.53 -9.57 9.67
N SER A 41 18.54 -9.61 8.78
CA SER A 41 17.14 -9.90 9.08
C SER A 41 16.96 -11.36 9.52
N VAL A 42 15.80 -11.68 10.06
CA VAL A 42 15.43 -13.07 10.38
C VAL A 42 15.37 -13.99 9.14
N PHE A 43 15.37 -13.41 7.94
CA PHE A 43 15.37 -14.12 6.66
C PHE A 43 16.77 -14.30 6.08
N GLY A 44 17.81 -13.78 6.75
CA GLY A 44 19.21 -13.94 6.33
C GLY A 44 19.71 -12.89 5.33
N ASP A 45 18.96 -11.84 5.08
CA ASP A 45 19.29 -10.72 4.20
C ASP A 45 19.45 -9.40 4.97
N HIS A 46 20.04 -8.39 4.34
CA HIS A 46 20.04 -7.05 4.89
C HIS A 46 18.65 -6.41 4.72
N PRO A 47 18.13 -5.66 5.73
CA PRO A 47 16.80 -5.09 5.72
C PRO A 47 16.71 -3.84 4.82
N TRP A 48 17.11 -3.96 3.56
CA TRP A 48 17.14 -2.86 2.59
C TRP A 48 16.84 -3.34 1.18
N GLY A 49 15.90 -2.64 0.54
CA GLY A 49 15.61 -2.81 -0.87
C GLY A 49 15.83 -1.49 -1.62
N ASP A 50 16.86 -1.42 -2.47
CA ASP A 50 17.28 -0.18 -3.12
C ASP A 50 16.15 0.61 -3.79
N LEU A 51 15.17 -0.10 -4.39
CA LEU A 51 14.02 0.49 -5.09
C LEU A 51 12.69 0.24 -4.37
N VAL A 52 12.73 -0.12 -3.09
CA VAL A 52 11.54 -0.45 -2.28
C VAL A 52 11.09 0.78 -1.48
N LEU A 53 9.78 1.04 -1.50
CA LEU A 53 9.18 2.18 -0.80
C LEU A 53 9.13 1.99 0.72
N SER A 54 9.04 0.74 1.23
CA SER A 54 8.94 0.50 2.67
C SER A 54 10.29 0.56 3.40
N SER A 55 11.39 0.24 2.75
CA SER A 55 12.68 0.00 3.41
C SER A 55 13.87 0.25 2.48
N GLY A 56 13.91 1.37 1.77
CA GLY A 56 14.97 1.63 0.81
C GLY A 56 15.17 3.11 0.47
N ASN A 57 15.92 3.37 -0.59
CA ASN A 57 16.19 4.73 -1.06
C ASN A 57 14.91 5.53 -1.33
N LEU A 58 13.85 4.86 -1.82
CA LEU A 58 12.56 5.51 -2.09
C LEU A 58 11.92 6.07 -0.82
N SER A 59 11.93 5.33 0.30
CA SER A 59 11.36 5.78 1.56
C SER A 59 12.08 6.99 2.11
N VAL A 60 13.42 6.98 2.07
CA VAL A 60 14.21 8.12 2.55
C VAL A 60 14.04 9.33 1.63
N CYS A 61 14.03 9.13 0.32
CA CYS A 61 13.76 10.20 -0.66
C CYS A 61 12.39 10.85 -0.40
N LEU A 62 11.35 10.06 -0.14
CA LEU A 62 10.02 10.57 0.20
C LEU A 62 10.02 11.35 1.51
N LEU A 63 10.67 10.84 2.55
CA LEU A 63 10.82 11.52 3.84
C LEU A 63 11.48 12.89 3.65
N MET A 64 12.61 12.94 2.95
CA MET A 64 13.34 14.19 2.71
C MET A 64 12.51 15.17 1.87
N ALA A 65 11.82 14.70 0.83
CA ALA A 65 10.94 15.53 0.02
C ALA A 65 9.75 16.09 0.82
N GLN A 66 9.21 15.35 1.81
CA GLN A 66 8.18 15.86 2.71
C GLN A 66 8.76 16.84 3.71
N TRP A 67 9.95 16.55 4.25
CA TRP A 67 10.61 17.41 5.23
C TRP A 67 10.99 18.77 4.63
N ASP A 68 11.41 18.77 3.39
CA ASP A 68 11.71 19.99 2.63
C ASP A 68 10.50 20.97 2.53
N LYS A 69 9.27 20.43 2.44
CA LYS A 69 8.05 21.26 2.45
C LYS A 69 7.82 21.99 3.78
N PHE A 70 8.25 21.41 4.89
CA PHE A 70 8.15 22.04 6.20
C PHE A 70 9.33 22.97 6.50
N PHE A 71 10.50 22.71 5.91
CA PHE A 71 11.75 23.41 6.14
C PHE A 71 12.47 23.72 4.81
N PRO A 72 11.88 24.56 3.94
CA PRO A 72 12.36 24.76 2.57
C PRO A 72 13.77 25.33 2.46
N ASP A 73 14.24 26.06 3.50
CA ASP A 73 15.58 26.67 3.52
C ASP A 73 16.67 25.72 4.07
N SER A 74 16.34 24.47 4.34
CA SER A 74 17.25 23.52 5.00
C SER A 74 17.91 22.51 4.04
N ASN A 75 17.72 22.65 2.74
CA ASN A 75 18.32 21.84 1.67
C ASN A 75 17.99 20.32 1.76
N PHE A 76 16.85 19.95 2.30
CA PHE A 76 16.42 18.54 2.33
C PHE A 76 16.09 18.01 0.91
N ASP A 77 15.75 18.87 -0.02
CA ASP A 77 15.61 18.54 -1.44
C ASP A 77 16.93 18.06 -2.07
N VAL A 78 18.07 18.63 -1.65
CA VAL A 78 19.40 18.18 -2.08
C VAL A 78 19.71 16.79 -1.51
N ILE A 79 19.30 16.52 -0.29
CA ILE A 79 19.46 15.18 0.31
C ILE A 79 18.57 14.17 -0.42
N ALA A 80 17.31 14.50 -0.68
CA ALA A 80 16.42 13.66 -1.50
C ALA A 80 17.06 13.36 -2.86
N HIS A 81 17.69 14.34 -3.50
CA HIS A 81 18.37 14.17 -4.78
C HIS A 81 19.56 13.20 -4.71
N LYS A 82 20.33 13.18 -3.60
CA LYS A 82 21.41 12.18 -3.41
C LYS A 82 20.85 10.76 -3.45
N TYR A 83 19.78 10.48 -2.72
CA TYR A 83 19.11 9.18 -2.75
C TYR A 83 18.54 8.83 -4.12
N PHE A 84 18.07 9.83 -4.86
CA PHE A 84 17.65 9.64 -6.24
C PHE A 84 18.80 9.25 -7.17
N ILE A 85 19.99 9.84 -6.99
CA ILE A 85 21.21 9.42 -7.73
C ILE A 85 21.54 7.96 -7.44
N GLU A 86 21.50 7.53 -6.18
CA GLU A 86 21.71 6.12 -5.81
C GLU A 86 20.70 5.20 -6.54
N MET A 87 19.42 5.56 -6.55
CA MET A 87 18.41 4.81 -7.31
C MET A 87 18.73 4.74 -8.81
N GLN A 88 19.23 5.82 -9.42
CA GLN A 88 19.61 5.82 -10.83
C GLN A 88 20.77 4.83 -11.11
N GLU A 89 21.74 4.76 -10.23
CA GLU A 89 22.85 3.79 -10.37
C GLU A 89 22.35 2.35 -10.24
N VAL A 90 21.38 2.08 -9.35
CA VAL A 90 20.75 0.77 -9.26
C VAL A 90 19.99 0.44 -10.55
N LEU A 91 19.19 1.39 -11.08
CA LEU A 91 18.46 1.19 -12.33
C LEU A 91 19.37 0.92 -13.53
N LYS A 92 20.54 1.57 -13.60
CA LYS A 92 21.54 1.32 -14.65
C LYS A 92 22.11 -0.10 -14.57
N LYS A 93 22.30 -0.63 -13.37
CA LYS A 93 22.89 -1.97 -13.12
C LYS A 93 21.86 -3.09 -13.24
N GLN A 94 20.68 -2.92 -12.69
CA GLN A 94 19.68 -3.97 -12.53
C GLN A 94 18.53 -3.88 -13.55
N GLY A 95 18.42 -2.74 -14.26
CA GLY A 95 17.29 -2.46 -15.12
C GLY A 95 16.07 -1.88 -14.38
N ILE A 96 15.04 -1.62 -15.15
CA ILE A 96 13.78 -1.07 -14.64
C ILE A 96 12.93 -2.23 -14.09
N PRO A 97 12.27 -2.07 -12.91
CA PRO A 97 11.36 -3.07 -12.36
C PRO A 97 10.28 -3.48 -13.36
N ASN A 98 10.06 -4.78 -13.52
CA ASN A 98 9.02 -5.32 -14.41
C ASN A 98 7.69 -5.55 -13.66
N ASN A 99 7.28 -4.58 -12.85
CA ASN A 99 5.98 -4.57 -12.17
C ASN A 99 5.56 -3.14 -11.85
N ILE A 100 4.25 -2.92 -11.68
CA ILE A 100 3.68 -1.61 -11.38
C ILE A 100 3.27 -1.43 -9.91
N SER A 101 3.74 -2.27 -9.00
CA SER A 101 3.35 -2.17 -7.59
C SER A 101 3.75 -0.83 -6.96
N MET A 102 3.05 -0.46 -5.88
CA MET A 102 3.36 0.77 -5.14
C MET A 102 4.64 0.62 -4.32
N PHE A 103 4.90 -0.55 -3.73
CA PHE A 103 6.00 -0.69 -2.78
C PHE A 103 7.31 -1.15 -3.40
N SER A 104 7.30 -1.93 -4.47
CA SER A 104 8.51 -2.46 -5.11
C SER A 104 8.56 -2.27 -6.62
N GLY A 105 7.64 -1.49 -7.18
CA GLY A 105 7.51 -1.29 -8.62
C GLY A 105 7.57 0.16 -9.08
N LEU A 106 7.21 0.36 -10.34
CA LEU A 106 7.30 1.65 -11.02
C LEU A 106 6.41 2.72 -10.37
N THR A 107 5.25 2.32 -9.82
CA THR A 107 4.30 3.27 -9.20
C THR A 107 4.91 3.93 -7.96
N GLY A 108 5.63 3.18 -7.12
CA GLY A 108 6.31 3.75 -5.96
C GLY A 108 7.38 4.77 -6.34
N MET A 109 8.15 4.48 -7.38
CA MET A 109 9.14 5.42 -7.91
C MET A 109 8.48 6.70 -8.44
N ALA A 110 7.44 6.57 -9.26
CA ALA A 110 6.72 7.71 -9.81
C ALA A 110 6.04 8.54 -8.71
N PHE A 111 5.48 7.87 -7.68
CA PHE A 111 4.88 8.51 -6.52
C PHE A 111 5.90 9.37 -5.76
N VAL A 112 7.04 8.80 -5.39
CA VAL A 112 8.11 9.52 -4.66
C VAL A 112 8.63 10.71 -5.47
N LEU A 113 8.92 10.49 -6.75
CA LEU A 113 9.43 11.55 -7.61
C LEU A 113 8.41 12.67 -7.83
N THR A 114 7.13 12.35 -7.88
CA THR A 114 6.06 13.37 -7.95
C THR A 114 6.08 14.26 -6.71
N TYR A 115 6.26 13.68 -5.52
CA TYR A 115 6.40 14.47 -4.29
C TYR A 115 7.71 15.28 -4.23
N ALA A 116 8.81 14.76 -4.79
CA ALA A 116 10.11 15.42 -4.83
C ALA A 116 10.25 16.43 -6.00
N SER A 117 9.24 16.55 -6.85
CA SER A 117 9.33 17.32 -8.11
C SER A 117 9.24 18.85 -7.96
N HIS A 118 9.05 19.37 -6.76
CA HIS A 118 8.78 20.81 -6.55
C HIS A 118 7.68 21.33 -7.49
N SER A 119 6.48 20.77 -7.35
CA SER A 119 5.32 21.12 -8.19
C SER A 119 5.53 20.91 -9.69
N GLY A 120 6.36 19.93 -10.06
CA GLY A 120 6.60 19.56 -11.46
C GLY A 120 7.79 20.26 -12.13
N GLU A 121 8.59 21.03 -11.38
CA GLU A 121 9.78 21.68 -11.92
C GLU A 121 10.95 20.71 -12.14
N ARG A 122 11.04 19.66 -11.33
CA ARG A 122 12.11 18.66 -11.36
C ARG A 122 11.61 17.28 -11.79
N TYR A 123 12.48 16.47 -12.33
CA TYR A 123 12.26 15.04 -12.72
C TYR A 123 11.15 14.81 -13.75
N THR A 124 10.57 15.85 -14.35
CA THR A 124 9.39 15.81 -15.21
C THR A 124 9.50 14.77 -16.33
N LYS A 125 10.63 14.77 -17.08
CA LYS A 125 10.83 13.82 -18.18
C LYS A 125 10.87 12.36 -17.68
N PHE A 126 11.49 12.13 -16.52
CA PHE A 126 11.57 10.77 -15.96
C PHE A 126 10.21 10.31 -15.42
N ILE A 127 9.48 11.20 -14.71
CA ILE A 127 8.11 10.92 -14.27
C ILE A 127 7.20 10.59 -15.47
N MET A 128 7.28 11.35 -16.56
CA MET A 128 6.52 11.08 -17.78
C MET A 128 6.84 9.71 -18.38
N SER A 129 8.12 9.33 -18.40
CA SER A 129 8.54 8.01 -18.89
C SER A 129 8.03 6.88 -18.00
N LEU A 130 8.11 7.04 -16.66
CA LEU A 130 7.55 6.08 -15.71
C LEU A 130 6.03 5.97 -15.87
N ASN A 131 5.33 7.09 -16.01
CA ASN A 131 3.88 7.10 -16.22
C ASN A 131 3.49 6.33 -17.48
N GLN A 132 4.21 6.50 -18.57
CA GLN A 132 3.91 5.75 -19.80
C GLN A 132 4.10 4.24 -19.61
N LEU A 133 5.19 3.81 -18.96
CA LEU A 133 5.43 2.40 -18.63
C LEU A 133 4.34 1.84 -17.71
N ILE A 134 3.97 2.59 -16.65
CA ILE A 134 2.89 2.20 -15.75
C ILE A 134 1.58 2.03 -16.53
N PHE A 135 1.26 2.95 -17.43
CA PHE A 135 0.05 2.90 -18.22
C PHE A 135 0.01 1.67 -19.15
N ASP A 136 1.12 1.40 -19.84
CA ASP A 136 1.21 0.27 -20.76
C ASP A 136 1.10 -1.07 -20.03
N MET A 137 1.81 -1.22 -18.90
CA MET A 137 1.75 -2.42 -18.07
C MET A 137 0.39 -2.58 -17.39
N PHE A 138 -0.22 -1.48 -16.95
CA PHE A 138 -1.57 -1.51 -16.37
C PHE A 138 -2.62 -2.01 -17.36
N ASP A 139 -2.57 -1.54 -18.62
CA ASP A 139 -3.54 -1.93 -19.62
C ASP A 139 -3.45 -3.44 -19.97
N VAL A 140 -2.26 -4.05 -19.81
CA VAL A 140 -2.08 -5.52 -19.89
C VAL A 140 -2.65 -6.19 -18.64
N LEU A 141 -2.21 -5.77 -17.45
CA LEU A 141 -2.61 -6.38 -16.18
C LEU A 141 -4.13 -6.38 -15.97
N ILE A 142 -4.80 -5.26 -16.24
CA ILE A 142 -6.26 -5.18 -16.01
C ILE A 142 -7.02 -6.11 -16.96
N LYS A 143 -6.50 -6.34 -18.16
CA LYS A 143 -7.08 -7.29 -19.10
C LYS A 143 -6.89 -8.73 -18.61
N ASP A 144 -5.68 -9.07 -18.13
CA ASP A 144 -5.40 -10.41 -17.61
C ASP A 144 -6.28 -10.72 -16.38
N ILE A 145 -6.51 -9.73 -15.50
CA ILE A 145 -7.42 -9.87 -14.36
C ILE A 145 -8.85 -10.13 -14.81
N GLN A 146 -9.34 -9.39 -15.83
CA GLN A 146 -10.70 -9.52 -16.35
C GLN A 146 -10.94 -10.84 -17.11
N GLU A 147 -9.91 -11.39 -17.73
CA GLU A 147 -9.94 -12.66 -18.45
C GLU A 147 -9.64 -13.88 -17.54
N SER A 148 -9.28 -13.65 -16.27
CA SER A 148 -8.97 -14.71 -15.33
C SER A 148 -10.21 -15.52 -14.97
N ASN A 149 -10.04 -16.84 -14.91
CA ASN A 149 -11.05 -17.78 -14.42
C ASN A 149 -10.83 -18.16 -12.95
N GLU A 150 -9.99 -17.43 -12.23
CA GLU A 150 -9.74 -17.70 -10.81
C GLU A 150 -10.98 -17.39 -9.98
N ILE A 151 -11.25 -18.25 -8.99
CA ILE A 151 -12.32 -18.02 -8.03
C ILE A 151 -11.79 -17.16 -6.90
N GLY A 152 -12.42 -16.01 -6.70
CA GLY A 152 -11.98 -15.01 -5.74
C GLY A 152 -10.88 -14.10 -6.29
N VAL A 153 -10.02 -13.61 -5.40
CA VAL A 153 -8.96 -12.66 -5.76
C VAL A 153 -7.57 -13.14 -5.37
N SER A 154 -6.58 -12.68 -6.09
CA SER A 154 -5.20 -12.66 -5.63
C SER A 154 -4.93 -11.34 -4.90
N PRO A 155 -4.26 -11.33 -3.72
CA PRO A 155 -3.83 -10.08 -3.08
C PRO A 155 -3.02 -9.18 -4.02
N PHE A 156 -2.22 -9.76 -4.91
CA PHE A 156 -1.44 -9.03 -5.92
C PHE A 156 -2.29 -8.25 -6.93
N TRP A 157 -3.60 -8.51 -7.01
CA TRP A 157 -4.50 -7.80 -7.92
C TRP A 157 -5.15 -6.59 -7.27
N TYR A 158 -5.50 -6.64 -5.98
CA TYR A 158 -6.34 -5.62 -5.38
C TYR A 158 -5.70 -4.82 -4.25
N ASP A 159 -4.64 -5.34 -3.61
CA ASP A 159 -4.09 -4.77 -2.39
C ASP A 159 -3.37 -3.41 -2.59
N VAL A 160 -2.91 -2.81 -1.50
CA VAL A 160 -2.18 -1.53 -1.52
C VAL A 160 -0.70 -1.72 -1.85
N ILE A 161 -0.12 -2.82 -1.44
CA ILE A 161 1.34 -3.06 -1.54
C ILE A 161 1.73 -3.39 -2.98
N SER A 162 1.09 -4.41 -3.54
CA SER A 162 1.45 -5.00 -4.84
C SER A 162 0.36 -4.80 -5.90
N GLY A 163 -0.87 -4.54 -5.47
CA GLY A 163 -2.06 -4.55 -6.31
C GLY A 163 -2.56 -3.18 -6.76
N LEU A 164 -3.74 -3.20 -7.33
CA LEU A 164 -4.35 -2.06 -7.99
C LEU A 164 -4.76 -0.93 -7.04
N SER A 165 -5.00 -1.19 -5.75
CA SER A 165 -5.32 -0.12 -4.81
C SER A 165 -4.13 0.82 -4.60
N GLY A 166 -2.90 0.30 -4.54
CA GLY A 166 -1.70 1.14 -4.49
C GLY A 166 -1.48 1.92 -5.78
N VAL A 167 -1.62 1.27 -6.93
CA VAL A 167 -1.56 1.93 -8.25
C VAL A 167 -2.62 3.01 -8.34
N GLY A 168 -3.85 2.72 -7.93
CA GLY A 168 -4.98 3.66 -7.91
C GLY A 168 -4.70 4.89 -7.03
N ARG A 169 -4.04 4.71 -5.88
CA ARG A 169 -3.64 5.83 -5.01
C ARG A 169 -2.68 6.79 -5.71
N TYR A 170 -1.76 6.28 -6.52
CA TYR A 170 -0.89 7.12 -7.34
C TYR A 170 -1.66 7.80 -8.48
N LEU A 171 -2.48 7.04 -9.22
CA LEU A 171 -3.28 7.62 -10.30
C LEU A 171 -4.25 8.70 -9.83
N LEU A 172 -4.74 8.57 -8.59
CA LEU A 172 -5.54 9.61 -7.94
C LEU A 172 -4.74 10.89 -7.70
N LEU A 173 -3.46 10.79 -7.34
CA LEU A 173 -2.57 11.95 -7.16
C LEU A 173 -2.37 12.75 -8.46
N ILE A 174 -2.38 12.08 -9.61
CA ILE A 174 -2.17 12.68 -10.94
C ILE A 174 -3.44 12.66 -11.81
N SER A 175 -4.61 12.68 -11.18
CA SER A 175 -5.91 12.51 -11.85
C SER A 175 -6.37 13.71 -12.68
N ASP A 176 -5.67 14.83 -12.62
CA ASP A 176 -5.75 15.95 -13.57
C ASP A 176 -5.33 15.53 -15.00
N GLN A 177 -4.49 14.51 -15.12
CA GLN A 177 -4.10 13.92 -16.39
C GLN A 177 -5.18 12.93 -16.88
N GLU A 178 -5.77 13.21 -18.02
CA GLU A 178 -6.87 12.40 -18.59
C GLU A 178 -6.51 10.91 -18.74
N LYS A 179 -5.27 10.60 -19.12
CA LYS A 179 -4.80 9.20 -19.23
C LYS A 179 -4.77 8.48 -17.90
N ALA A 180 -4.39 9.17 -16.81
CA ALA A 180 -4.38 8.61 -15.46
C ALA A 180 -5.81 8.44 -14.94
N LYS A 181 -6.66 9.45 -15.11
CA LYS A 181 -8.07 9.42 -14.70
C LYS A 181 -8.84 8.26 -15.33
N LYS A 182 -8.63 8.00 -16.63
CA LYS A 182 -9.27 6.85 -17.32
C LYS A 182 -8.89 5.51 -16.70
N ARG A 183 -7.63 5.33 -16.31
CA ARG A 183 -7.16 4.09 -15.67
C ARG A 183 -7.61 3.99 -14.23
N LEU A 184 -7.61 5.09 -13.51
CA LEU A 184 -8.17 5.16 -12.17
C LEU A 184 -9.65 4.70 -12.18
N ILE A 185 -10.45 5.18 -13.11
CA ILE A 185 -11.86 4.74 -13.23
C ILE A 185 -11.96 3.22 -13.44
N LYS A 186 -11.06 2.61 -14.23
CA LYS A 186 -11.03 1.14 -14.37
C LYS A 186 -10.69 0.44 -13.06
N ILE A 187 -9.74 0.98 -12.27
CA ILE A 187 -9.40 0.46 -10.94
C ILE A 187 -10.58 0.58 -10.00
N LEU A 188 -11.23 1.75 -9.94
CA LEU A 188 -12.41 1.94 -9.08
C LEU A 188 -13.52 0.94 -9.43
N LYS A 189 -13.80 0.71 -10.71
CA LYS A 189 -14.77 -0.30 -11.15
C LYS A 189 -14.37 -1.72 -10.72
N TYR A 190 -13.10 -2.06 -10.81
CA TYR A 190 -12.59 -3.33 -10.31
C TYR A 190 -12.74 -3.44 -8.79
N CYS A 191 -12.39 -2.41 -8.03
CA CYS A 191 -12.61 -2.39 -6.57
C CYS A 191 -14.10 -2.51 -6.21
N ILE A 192 -14.99 -1.89 -6.98
CA ILE A 192 -16.43 -2.01 -6.80
C ILE A 192 -16.88 -3.46 -7.02
N SER A 193 -16.41 -4.13 -8.07
CA SER A 193 -16.80 -5.53 -8.35
C SER A 193 -16.38 -6.53 -7.27
N LEU A 194 -15.48 -6.16 -6.35
CA LEU A 194 -15.13 -7.00 -5.21
C LEU A 194 -16.32 -7.26 -4.26
N VAL A 195 -17.34 -6.40 -4.23
CA VAL A 195 -18.54 -6.63 -3.41
C VAL A 195 -19.52 -7.59 -4.05
N ASP A 196 -19.35 -7.95 -5.32
CA ASP A 196 -20.19 -8.92 -6.00
C ASP A 196 -20.11 -10.28 -5.31
N THR A 197 -21.25 -10.97 -5.24
CA THR A 197 -21.31 -12.29 -4.63
C THR A 197 -20.78 -13.36 -5.59
N ILE A 198 -19.86 -14.19 -5.10
CA ILE A 198 -19.34 -15.36 -5.82
C ILE A 198 -19.74 -16.67 -5.13
N ARG A 199 -19.71 -17.76 -5.89
CA ARG A 199 -19.96 -19.11 -5.38
C ARG A 199 -18.67 -19.84 -5.07
N VAL A 200 -18.45 -20.17 -3.80
CA VAL A 200 -17.30 -20.94 -3.32
C VAL A 200 -17.81 -22.14 -2.53
N ARG A 201 -17.43 -23.36 -2.91
CA ARG A 201 -17.82 -24.62 -2.22
C ARG A 201 -19.33 -24.73 -1.92
N GLY A 202 -20.17 -24.18 -2.79
CA GLY A 202 -21.63 -24.19 -2.62
C GLY A 202 -22.22 -23.03 -1.81
N SER A 203 -21.39 -22.25 -1.11
CA SER A 203 -21.79 -21.05 -0.36
C SER A 203 -21.64 -19.79 -1.21
N SER A 204 -22.43 -18.77 -0.90
CA SER A 204 -22.34 -17.44 -1.49
C SER A 204 -21.54 -16.54 -0.57
N VAL A 205 -20.44 -15.98 -1.07
CA VAL A 205 -19.52 -15.10 -0.33
C VAL A 205 -19.11 -13.90 -1.17
N SER A 206 -18.52 -12.90 -0.54
CA SER A 206 -18.03 -11.70 -1.23
C SER A 206 -16.86 -12.01 -2.16
N GLY A 207 -16.77 -11.24 -3.26
CA GLY A 207 -15.76 -11.43 -4.30
C GLY A 207 -14.31 -11.20 -3.86
N TRP A 208 -14.05 -10.55 -2.71
CA TRP A 208 -12.69 -10.43 -2.14
C TRP A 208 -12.23 -11.68 -1.36
N TYR A 209 -12.89 -12.82 -1.55
CA TYR A 209 -12.42 -14.11 -1.07
C TYR A 209 -11.04 -14.43 -1.66
N VAL A 210 -10.10 -14.84 -0.78
CA VAL A 210 -8.77 -15.29 -1.15
C VAL A 210 -8.72 -16.81 -1.06
N ALA A 211 -8.54 -17.47 -2.20
CA ALA A 211 -8.44 -18.92 -2.26
C ALA A 211 -7.12 -19.41 -1.63
N PRO A 212 -7.06 -20.66 -1.10
CA PRO A 212 -5.88 -21.19 -0.42
C PRO A 212 -4.58 -21.07 -1.20
N GLN A 213 -4.61 -21.27 -2.53
CA GLN A 213 -3.43 -21.15 -3.40
C GLN A 213 -2.90 -19.74 -3.53
N ASN A 214 -3.72 -18.71 -3.21
CA ASN A 214 -3.39 -17.30 -3.28
C ASN A 214 -2.94 -16.72 -1.93
N LEU A 215 -2.87 -17.54 -0.88
CA LEU A 215 -2.33 -17.15 0.42
C LEU A 215 -0.81 -17.06 0.38
N PHE A 216 -0.22 -16.16 1.17
CA PHE A 216 1.18 -15.79 1.08
C PHE A 216 2.14 -16.92 1.48
N THR A 217 1.83 -17.63 2.57
CA THR A 217 2.73 -18.64 3.15
C THR A 217 2.09 -20.02 3.21
N ASP A 218 2.92 -21.05 3.38
CA ASP A 218 2.43 -22.41 3.62
C ASP A 218 1.69 -22.52 4.96
N ASP A 219 2.13 -21.76 5.97
CA ASP A 219 1.45 -21.67 7.26
C ASP A 219 0.04 -21.09 7.11
N ASP A 220 -0.12 -20.02 6.31
CA ASP A 220 -1.45 -19.48 6.00
C ASP A 220 -2.33 -20.51 5.29
N ARG A 221 -1.77 -21.25 4.34
CA ARG A 221 -2.48 -22.33 3.64
C ARG A 221 -2.93 -23.46 4.57
N CYS A 222 -2.09 -23.81 5.55
CA CYS A 222 -2.45 -24.77 6.59
C CYS A 222 -3.53 -24.25 7.53
N LYS A 223 -3.45 -22.97 7.89
CA LYS A 223 -4.40 -22.31 8.79
C LYS A 223 -5.76 -22.07 8.14
N PHE A 224 -5.78 -21.73 6.85
CA PHE A 224 -6.99 -21.44 6.08
C PHE A 224 -7.16 -22.37 4.87
N PRO A 225 -7.35 -23.67 5.11
CA PRO A 225 -7.39 -24.68 4.05
C PRO A 225 -8.57 -24.50 3.07
N ASN A 226 -9.60 -23.78 3.49
CA ASN A 226 -10.77 -23.43 2.68
C ASN A 226 -10.73 -21.98 2.16
N GLY A 227 -9.60 -21.24 2.35
CA GLY A 227 -9.45 -19.83 2.01
C GLY A 227 -9.90 -18.90 3.12
N SER A 228 -9.81 -17.60 2.86
CA SER A 228 -10.04 -16.56 3.86
C SER A 228 -10.34 -15.20 3.26
N PHE A 229 -10.62 -14.23 4.13
CA PHE A 229 -10.86 -12.82 3.83
C PHE A 229 -9.90 -11.98 4.67
N ASN A 230 -9.08 -11.15 4.05
CA ASN A 230 -8.13 -10.30 4.75
C ASN A 230 -8.78 -8.96 5.14
N CYS A 231 -8.70 -8.60 6.44
CA CYS A 231 -9.25 -7.36 6.97
C CYS A 231 -8.26 -6.17 6.92
N GLY A 232 -6.98 -6.43 6.66
CA GLY A 232 -5.91 -5.44 6.77
C GLY A 232 -5.97 -4.34 5.72
N LEU A 233 -5.26 -3.24 5.99
CA LEU A 233 -5.11 -2.14 5.03
C LEU A 233 -4.12 -2.52 3.91
N ALA A 234 -3.02 -3.17 4.26
CA ALA A 234 -1.94 -3.48 3.31
C ALA A 234 -2.38 -4.50 2.25
N HIS A 235 -2.94 -5.63 2.69
CA HIS A 235 -3.27 -6.78 1.84
C HIS A 235 -4.75 -7.19 1.88
N GLY A 236 -5.60 -6.41 2.52
CA GLY A 236 -7.01 -6.73 2.72
C GLY A 236 -7.96 -5.70 2.13
N ILE A 237 -9.25 -5.94 2.41
CA ILE A 237 -10.36 -5.15 1.84
C ILE A 237 -10.36 -3.69 2.28
N ALA A 238 -9.70 -3.35 3.41
CA ALA A 238 -9.56 -1.97 3.84
C ALA A 238 -8.75 -1.12 2.85
N GLY A 239 -7.89 -1.72 2.02
CA GLY A 239 -7.16 -1.05 0.95
C GLY A 239 -8.08 -0.50 -0.15
N PRO A 240 -8.85 -1.35 -0.86
CA PRO A 240 -9.87 -0.92 -1.80
C PRO A 240 -10.88 0.06 -1.22
N LEU A 241 -11.39 -0.21 -0.01
CA LEU A 241 -12.29 0.71 0.72
C LEU A 241 -11.69 2.11 0.84
N SER A 242 -10.42 2.20 1.24
CA SER A 242 -9.72 3.48 1.40
C SER A 242 -9.56 4.20 0.07
N LEU A 243 -9.19 3.49 -1.01
CA LEU A 243 -9.08 4.08 -2.35
C LEU A 243 -10.42 4.61 -2.86
N LEU A 244 -11.49 3.82 -2.74
CA LEU A 244 -12.85 4.23 -3.14
C LEU A 244 -13.27 5.49 -2.37
N SER A 245 -13.04 5.54 -1.06
CA SER A 245 -13.40 6.67 -0.20
C SER A 245 -12.61 7.93 -0.56
N LEU A 246 -11.30 7.83 -0.76
CA LEU A 246 -10.45 8.95 -1.17
C LEU A 246 -10.82 9.49 -2.56
N ALA A 247 -11.25 8.64 -3.47
CA ALA A 247 -11.69 9.07 -4.80
C ALA A 247 -12.99 9.91 -4.70
N VAL A 248 -13.96 9.48 -3.86
CA VAL A 248 -15.19 10.27 -3.59
C VAL A 248 -14.84 11.62 -2.98
N GLU A 249 -13.94 11.65 -1.99
CA GLU A 249 -13.48 12.90 -1.35
C GLU A 249 -12.87 13.89 -2.36
N GLN A 250 -12.21 13.38 -3.40
CA GLN A 250 -11.65 14.19 -4.49
C GLN A 250 -12.63 14.44 -5.64
N GLY A 251 -13.90 14.10 -5.49
CA GLY A 251 -14.94 14.34 -6.49
C GLY A 251 -14.88 13.39 -7.70
N ILE A 252 -14.21 12.23 -7.57
CA ILE A 252 -14.17 11.19 -8.60
C ILE A 252 -15.08 10.06 -8.16
N GLU A 253 -16.26 10.02 -8.78
CA GLU A 253 -17.29 9.03 -8.47
C GLU A 253 -17.61 8.19 -9.71
N VAL A 254 -17.85 6.90 -9.50
CA VAL A 254 -18.37 5.96 -10.48
C VAL A 254 -19.62 5.26 -9.91
N GLU A 255 -20.45 4.74 -10.78
CA GLU A 255 -21.69 4.04 -10.39
C GLU A 255 -21.38 2.87 -9.45
N GLY A 256 -22.17 2.71 -8.38
CA GLY A 256 -22.01 1.67 -7.35
C GLY A 256 -20.94 1.94 -6.30
N GLN A 257 -20.14 3.03 -6.43
CA GLN A 257 -18.99 3.26 -5.55
C GLN A 257 -19.37 3.46 -4.08
N LYS A 258 -20.39 4.29 -3.81
CA LYS A 258 -20.84 4.55 -2.42
C LYS A 258 -21.47 3.30 -1.78
N GLU A 259 -22.17 2.50 -2.58
CA GLU A 259 -22.73 1.23 -2.13
C GLU A 259 -21.61 0.24 -1.78
N ALA A 260 -20.60 0.10 -2.64
CA ALA A 260 -19.43 -0.74 -2.35
C ALA A 260 -18.68 -0.30 -1.08
N ILE A 261 -18.51 1.01 -0.87
CA ILE A 261 -17.93 1.58 0.36
C ILE A 261 -18.76 1.14 1.59
N SER A 262 -20.09 1.26 1.53
CA SER A 262 -20.97 0.86 2.64
C SER A 262 -20.84 -0.64 2.94
N ILE A 263 -20.93 -1.48 1.93
CA ILE A 263 -20.82 -2.94 2.08
C ILE A 263 -19.48 -3.35 2.71
N MET A 264 -18.35 -2.83 2.19
CA MET A 264 -17.02 -3.12 2.73
C MET A 264 -16.86 -2.63 4.17
N ALA A 265 -17.34 -1.42 4.47
CA ALA A 265 -17.27 -0.83 5.81
C ALA A 265 -18.13 -1.61 6.81
N GLU A 266 -19.36 -1.95 6.45
CA GLU A 266 -20.27 -2.73 7.29
C GLU A 266 -19.71 -4.13 7.56
N TRP A 267 -19.15 -4.78 6.55
CA TRP A 267 -18.48 -6.07 6.73
C TRP A 267 -17.30 -5.96 7.72
N LEU A 268 -16.39 -5.00 7.55
CA LEU A 268 -15.30 -4.76 8.49
C LEU A 268 -15.83 -4.47 9.90
N ILE A 269 -16.85 -3.62 10.04
CA ILE A 269 -17.47 -3.32 11.33
C ILE A 269 -18.04 -4.60 11.99
N SER A 270 -18.61 -5.50 11.19
CA SER A 270 -19.14 -6.77 11.70
C SER A 270 -18.05 -7.72 12.25
N LYS A 271 -16.81 -7.60 11.77
CA LYS A 271 -15.67 -8.45 12.20
C LYS A 271 -14.89 -7.88 13.39
N ARG A 272 -15.24 -6.67 13.89
CA ARG A 272 -14.58 -6.07 15.04
C ARG A 272 -14.76 -6.92 16.30
N LYS A 273 -13.73 -6.95 17.13
CA LYS A 273 -13.76 -7.57 18.45
C LYS A 273 -13.56 -6.50 19.52
N ILE A 274 -14.37 -6.56 20.59
CA ILE A 274 -14.23 -5.66 21.73
C ILE A 274 -13.42 -6.37 22.79
N ILE A 275 -12.27 -5.84 23.13
CA ILE A 275 -11.39 -6.34 24.18
C ILE A 275 -11.21 -5.28 25.27
N LYS A 276 -10.60 -5.63 26.41
CA LYS A 276 -10.38 -4.72 27.53
C LYS A 276 -9.60 -3.45 27.11
N GLN A 277 -8.68 -3.57 26.15
CA GLN A 277 -7.81 -2.50 25.67
C GLN A 277 -8.44 -1.64 24.57
N GLY A 278 -9.61 -2.01 24.04
CA GLY A 278 -10.28 -1.27 22.97
C GLY A 278 -10.95 -2.17 21.93
N ILE A 279 -11.06 -1.65 20.71
CA ILE A 279 -11.63 -2.35 19.55
C ILE A 279 -10.47 -2.80 18.66
N ILE A 280 -10.50 -4.06 18.26
CA ILE A 280 -9.52 -4.66 17.35
C ILE A 280 -10.23 -5.38 16.21
N TRP A 281 -9.49 -5.65 15.14
CA TRP A 281 -9.91 -6.51 14.04
C TRP A 281 -8.98 -7.71 13.92
N PRO A 282 -9.47 -8.89 13.50
CA PRO A 282 -8.59 -9.98 13.11
C PRO A 282 -7.86 -9.61 11.83
N SER A 283 -6.66 -10.14 11.63
CA SER A 283 -5.97 -10.00 10.33
C SER A 283 -6.74 -10.69 9.21
N TRP A 284 -7.30 -11.86 9.52
CA TRP A 284 -8.03 -12.72 8.59
C TRP A 284 -9.32 -13.25 9.22
N VAL A 285 -10.32 -13.46 8.37
CA VAL A 285 -11.53 -14.23 8.68
C VAL A 285 -11.48 -15.48 7.81
N SER A 286 -11.56 -16.69 8.39
CA SER A 286 -11.58 -17.92 7.61
C SER A 286 -12.86 -18.04 6.78
N PHE A 287 -12.81 -18.79 5.67
CA PHE A 287 -14.01 -19.10 4.90
C PHE A 287 -15.09 -19.77 5.77
N ASP A 288 -14.68 -20.68 6.67
CA ASP A 288 -15.61 -21.42 7.54
C ASP A 288 -16.31 -20.48 8.55
N GLU A 289 -15.58 -19.52 9.13
CA GLU A 289 -16.16 -18.47 9.99
C GLU A 289 -17.13 -17.57 9.22
N GLU A 290 -16.81 -17.22 7.98
CA GLU A 290 -17.67 -16.35 7.16
C GLU A 290 -19.03 -16.98 6.86
N ILE A 291 -19.07 -18.29 6.57
CA ILE A 291 -20.30 -18.99 6.19
C ILE A 291 -21.14 -19.45 7.40
N GLN A 292 -20.54 -19.57 8.59
CA GLN A 292 -21.26 -20.08 9.78
C GLN A 292 -22.14 -19.02 10.46
N ASN A 293 -22.03 -17.75 10.12
CA ASN A 293 -22.76 -16.62 10.74
C ASN A 293 -22.65 -16.60 12.30
N ASP A 294 -21.64 -17.26 12.88
CA ASP A 294 -21.47 -17.37 14.32
C ASP A 294 -20.66 -16.20 14.87
N ILE A 295 -21.34 -15.09 15.15
CA ILE A 295 -20.75 -13.90 15.76
C ILE A 295 -20.33 -14.14 17.23
N ASP A 296 -20.85 -15.18 17.90
CA ASP A 296 -20.76 -15.34 19.37
C ASP A 296 -19.81 -16.45 19.86
N ASN A 297 -19.17 -17.27 19.02
CA ASN A 297 -18.44 -18.45 19.47
C ASN A 297 -16.95 -18.54 19.09
N VAL A 298 -16.32 -17.45 18.73
CA VAL A 298 -14.88 -17.50 18.49
C VAL A 298 -14.14 -17.35 19.84
N LYS A 299 -13.88 -18.49 20.47
CA LYS A 299 -12.74 -18.62 21.39
C LYS A 299 -11.47 -18.59 20.58
N GLY A 300 -11.09 -17.41 20.12
CA GLY A 300 -9.87 -17.16 19.40
C GLY A 300 -8.75 -16.91 20.39
N GLU A 301 -7.80 -17.82 20.45
CA GLU A 301 -6.48 -17.57 21.00
C GLU A 301 -5.78 -16.52 20.14
N ASN A 302 -5.36 -15.46 20.79
CA ASN A 302 -4.32 -14.49 20.47
C ASN A 302 -3.71 -14.50 19.05
N GLU A 303 -4.30 -13.79 18.10
CA GLU A 303 -3.56 -13.22 17.00
C GLU A 303 -4.03 -11.81 16.74
N ILE A 304 -3.36 -10.93 17.42
CA ILE A 304 -3.46 -9.49 17.24
C ILE A 304 -2.27 -9.14 16.36
N PHE A 305 -2.53 -8.74 15.13
CA PHE A 305 -1.69 -7.74 14.44
C PHE A 305 -2.19 -7.56 13.02
N THR A 306 -2.80 -6.41 12.79
CA THR A 306 -2.94 -5.84 11.45
C THR A 306 -1.68 -5.03 11.16
N TYR A 307 -0.95 -5.39 10.14
CA TYR A 307 0.06 -4.53 9.54
C TYR A 307 -0.57 -3.59 8.52
#